data_232699002700093bc495fddfc9c3a2f9
#
_entry.id   232699002700093bc495fddfc9c3a2f9
#
_cell.length_a   1.000
_cell.length_b   1.000
_cell.length_c   1.000
_cell.angle_alpha   90.00
_cell.angle_beta   90.00
_cell.angle_gamma   90.00
#
_symmetry.space_group_name_H-M   'P 1'
#
loop_
_entity.id
_entity.type
_entity.pdbx_description
1 polymer ?
#
loop_
_entity_poly.entity_id
_entity_poly.type
_entity_poly.pdbx_seq_one_letter_code
_entity_poly.pdbx_strand_id
1 'polypeptide(L)'
;MRADLKERLERCRTLPTLPALALKVLELCQKEELNLNEIATVIGNDPALAAKLLRMANSPVSGLKRPARTVSHALALLGVNTVRTLALSFSLASDLKKPGKGVQQGVWKRSILAAISAREIARVVESRLAEEAFLAALLQDIGALALAQIDPKACAANWEKSQGDHTLLINLEREAFGADHAEVTQWLLTRWKLPGLFGDAAGGSHDVDGKQDVLDDGAQVEKIVRLSGWVADIWIRDEAKPAIEMARLRAQSILNLGEERLAPILKEIATALTGDVAKLFEVDVGSPDDIRSILEQAKEALVEASFRAEQEADDARQSATELEQKNRELAEESQTDKLTRLANRDRCDRYLAEQFQVAQLKNRPLSVLFCDVDFFKKVNDGFGHAVGDVVLVTVAGLLGQKMRGTDLVARYGGEEFVIVLADTPTPGAKVVAERLRARVEAAAIEHGGEKPMKVTISVGSASFEPGAVFASPLELVKAADNALYAAKRGGRNRVVDAADLPRNEGASAVV
;
A
#
# COMPACT_ATOMS: atom_id res chain seq x y z
N MET A 1 28.55 13.80 2.74
CA MET A 1 29.75 14.47 2.14
C MET A 1 31.01 14.17 2.95
N ARG A 2 32.13 13.77 2.30
CA ARG A 2 33.42 13.49 2.96
C ARG A 2 34.08 14.78 3.48
N ALA A 3 34.90 14.66 4.56
CA ALA A 3 35.55 15.79 5.19
C ALA A 3 36.55 16.51 4.26
N ASP A 4 37.30 15.77 3.43
CA ASP A 4 38.25 16.31 2.45
C ASP A 4 37.55 17.16 1.37
N LEU A 5 36.40 16.73 0.87
CA LEU A 5 35.61 17.51 -0.07
C LEU A 5 35.10 18.81 0.58
N LYS A 6 34.62 18.72 1.82
CA LYS A 6 34.13 19.88 2.57
C LYS A 6 35.26 20.93 2.75
N GLU A 7 36.47 20.52 3.13
CA GLU A 7 37.61 21.39 3.26
C GLU A 7 38.00 22.06 1.92
N ARG A 8 37.98 21.30 0.82
CA ARG A 8 38.24 21.83 -0.54
C ARG A 8 37.19 22.87 -0.93
N LEU A 9 35.93 22.62 -0.65
CA LEU A 9 34.81 23.55 -0.91
C LEU A 9 34.97 24.83 -0.05
N GLU A 10 35.33 24.73 1.23
CA GLU A 10 35.50 25.87 2.11
C GLU A 10 36.69 26.78 1.66
N ARG A 11 37.75 26.22 1.13
CA ARG A 11 38.93 26.93 0.62
C ARG A 11 38.73 27.49 -0.79
N CYS A 12 37.74 27.05 -1.54
CA CYS A 12 37.51 27.50 -2.90
C CYS A 12 36.92 28.92 -2.93
N ARG A 13 37.63 29.86 -3.59
CA ARG A 13 37.22 31.26 -3.69
C ARG A 13 36.26 31.55 -4.83
N THR A 14 36.09 30.61 -5.76
CA THR A 14 35.32 30.77 -6.98
C THR A 14 33.99 29.98 -6.95
N LEU A 15 33.55 29.57 -5.75
CA LEU A 15 32.26 28.89 -5.60
C LEU A 15 31.12 29.78 -6.11
N PRO A 16 30.04 29.20 -6.60
CA PRO A 16 28.82 29.93 -6.88
C PRO A 16 28.38 30.75 -5.66
N THR A 17 28.01 31.99 -5.87
CA THR A 17 27.49 32.90 -4.84
C THR A 17 26.14 33.44 -5.24
N LEU A 18 25.29 33.73 -4.25
CA LEU A 18 24.08 34.47 -4.54
C LEU A 18 24.41 35.89 -4.98
N PRO A 19 23.84 36.38 -6.08
CA PRO A 19 24.00 37.80 -6.48
C PRO A 19 23.54 38.74 -5.36
N ALA A 20 24.21 39.88 -5.22
CA ALA A 20 23.91 40.87 -4.17
C ALA A 20 22.43 41.32 -4.20
N LEU A 21 21.86 41.42 -5.40
CA LEU A 21 20.44 41.76 -5.60
C LEU A 21 19.52 40.65 -5.08
N ALA A 22 19.84 39.39 -5.36
CA ALA A 22 19.07 38.23 -4.87
C ALA A 22 19.08 38.18 -3.34
N LEU A 23 20.23 38.38 -2.71
CA LEU A 23 20.33 38.47 -1.24
C LEU A 23 19.46 39.59 -0.69
N LYS A 24 19.49 40.77 -1.32
CA LYS A 24 18.72 41.92 -0.85
C LYS A 24 17.22 41.71 -0.95
N VAL A 25 16.75 41.10 -2.04
CA VAL A 25 15.33 40.72 -2.21
C VAL A 25 14.91 39.70 -1.14
N LEU A 26 15.77 38.71 -0.86
CA LEU A 26 15.51 37.71 0.19
C LEU A 26 15.39 38.37 1.57
N GLU A 27 16.33 39.22 1.94
CA GLU A 27 16.31 39.93 3.23
C GLU A 27 15.04 40.76 3.40
N LEU A 28 14.59 41.45 2.34
CA LEU A 28 13.38 42.26 2.38
C LEU A 28 12.10 41.40 2.50
N CYS A 29 12.09 40.26 1.85
CA CYS A 29 10.97 39.32 1.93
C CYS A 29 10.86 38.56 3.26
N GLN A 30 11.92 38.53 4.07
CA GLN A 30 11.96 37.88 5.39
C GLN A 30 11.59 38.82 6.56
N LYS A 31 11.41 40.13 6.28
CA LYS A 31 10.99 41.08 7.32
C LYS A 31 9.58 40.80 7.79
N GLU A 32 9.31 40.94 9.10
CA GLU A 32 7.94 40.76 9.67
C GLU A 32 6.95 41.75 9.05
N GLU A 33 7.39 43.00 8.74
CA GLU A 33 6.60 43.96 8.00
C GLU A 33 7.12 44.07 6.55
N LEU A 34 6.34 43.49 5.64
CA LEU A 34 6.63 43.47 4.21
C LEU A 34 6.36 44.86 3.58
N ASN A 35 7.41 45.51 3.12
CA ASN A 35 7.27 46.76 2.36
C ASN A 35 7.41 46.52 0.85
N LEU A 36 6.29 46.40 0.16
CA LEU A 36 6.24 46.15 -1.28
C LEU A 36 6.97 47.23 -2.11
N ASN A 37 6.95 48.48 -1.66
CA ASN A 37 7.63 49.61 -2.36
C ASN A 37 9.15 49.49 -2.25
N GLU A 38 9.66 49.01 -1.10
CA GLU A 38 11.11 48.78 -0.92
C GLU A 38 11.61 47.66 -1.83
N ILE A 39 10.86 46.56 -1.93
CA ILE A 39 11.14 45.46 -2.85
C ILE A 39 11.09 45.94 -4.30
N ALA A 40 10.05 46.68 -4.67
CA ALA A 40 9.90 47.23 -6.02
C ALA A 40 11.06 48.18 -6.41
N THR A 41 11.54 48.98 -5.46
CA THR A 41 12.68 49.90 -5.66
C THR A 41 13.97 49.09 -5.89
N VAL A 42 14.25 48.11 -5.07
CA VAL A 42 15.43 47.27 -5.22
C VAL A 42 15.46 46.53 -6.55
N ILE A 43 14.31 45.94 -6.98
CA ILE A 43 14.19 45.30 -8.30
C ILE A 43 14.27 46.31 -9.43
N GLY A 44 13.68 47.48 -9.24
CA GLY A 44 13.65 48.57 -10.25
C GLY A 44 15.04 49.20 -10.53
N ASN A 45 15.97 49.07 -9.61
CA ASN A 45 17.36 49.51 -9.76
C ASN A 45 18.16 48.65 -10.77
N ASP A 46 17.64 47.46 -11.13
CA ASP A 46 18.15 46.64 -12.22
C ASP A 46 17.18 46.65 -13.41
N PRO A 47 17.46 47.42 -14.47
CA PRO A 47 16.55 47.53 -15.61
C PRO A 47 16.33 46.23 -16.34
N ALA A 48 17.33 45.32 -16.36
CA ALA A 48 17.20 44.02 -17.04
C ALA A 48 16.28 43.10 -16.23
N LEU A 49 16.43 43.07 -14.90
CA LEU A 49 15.54 42.32 -14.03
C LEU A 49 14.10 42.84 -14.04
N ALA A 50 13.94 44.19 -13.97
CA ALA A 50 12.64 44.83 -14.03
C ALA A 50 11.90 44.52 -15.35
N ALA A 51 12.62 44.55 -16.47
CA ALA A 51 12.06 44.24 -17.79
C ALA A 51 11.67 42.75 -17.90
N LYS A 52 12.45 41.81 -17.36
CA LYS A 52 12.14 40.36 -17.32
C LYS A 52 10.93 40.09 -16.46
N LEU A 53 10.85 40.72 -15.29
CA LEU A 53 9.74 40.58 -14.35
C LEU A 53 8.44 41.14 -14.96
N LEU A 54 8.47 42.28 -15.62
CA LEU A 54 7.31 42.84 -16.31
C LEU A 54 6.86 41.97 -17.49
N ARG A 55 7.79 41.41 -18.25
CA ARG A 55 7.46 40.45 -19.35
C ARG A 55 6.79 39.19 -18.79
N MET A 56 7.29 38.66 -17.70
CA MET A 56 6.70 37.48 -17.05
C MET A 56 5.30 37.82 -16.49
N ALA A 57 5.15 38.94 -15.80
CA ALA A 57 3.84 39.38 -15.32
C ALA A 57 2.82 39.55 -16.45
N ASN A 58 3.25 39.96 -17.61
CA ASN A 58 2.37 40.19 -18.78
C ASN A 58 2.28 39.00 -19.73
N SER A 59 2.92 37.86 -19.38
CA SER A 59 2.79 36.64 -20.19
C SER A 59 1.40 36.00 -20.03
N PRO A 60 0.93 35.24 -21.04
CA PRO A 60 -0.35 34.55 -20.95
C PRO A 60 -0.46 33.60 -19.75
N VAL A 61 0.69 33.07 -19.30
CA VAL A 61 0.81 32.14 -18.15
C VAL A 61 0.42 32.79 -16.82
N SER A 62 0.58 34.13 -16.71
CA SER A 62 0.23 34.87 -15.49
C SER A 62 -1.26 35.17 -15.35
N GLY A 63 -2.08 34.95 -16.41
CA GLY A 63 -3.53 35.06 -16.36
C GLY A 63 -4.05 36.46 -16.04
N LEU A 64 -3.23 37.51 -16.13
CA LEU A 64 -3.62 38.87 -15.78
C LEU A 64 -4.56 39.50 -16.83
N LYS A 65 -5.70 40.00 -16.36
CA LYS A 65 -6.69 40.72 -17.23
C LYS A 65 -6.19 42.08 -17.71
N ARG A 66 -5.23 42.69 -17.02
CA ARG A 66 -4.64 44.01 -17.38
C ARG A 66 -3.12 43.94 -17.25
N PRO A 67 -2.35 44.46 -18.22
CA PRO A 67 -0.91 44.38 -18.19
C PRO A 67 -0.30 45.24 -17.04
N ALA A 68 0.67 44.66 -16.36
CA ALA A 68 1.47 45.38 -15.38
C ALA A 68 2.41 46.37 -16.08
N ARG A 69 2.43 47.62 -15.67
CA ARG A 69 3.26 48.69 -16.25
C ARG A 69 4.46 49.08 -15.40
N THR A 70 4.43 48.71 -14.12
CA THR A 70 5.50 49.01 -13.16
C THR A 70 5.80 47.77 -12.33
N VAL A 71 7.00 47.69 -11.74
CA VAL A 71 7.39 46.62 -10.82
C VAL A 71 6.45 46.56 -9.62
N SER A 72 6.06 47.72 -9.05
CA SER A 72 5.08 47.76 -7.95
C SER A 72 3.71 47.20 -8.35
N HIS A 73 3.26 47.46 -9.59
CA HIS A 73 2.01 46.89 -10.11
C HIS A 73 2.13 45.37 -10.33
N ALA A 74 3.27 44.90 -10.85
CA ALA A 74 3.54 43.47 -10.97
C ALA A 74 3.55 42.78 -9.60
N LEU A 75 4.17 43.39 -8.59
CA LEU A 75 4.15 42.90 -7.18
C LEU A 75 2.72 42.77 -6.63
N ALA A 76 1.88 43.80 -6.87
CA ALA A 76 0.49 43.79 -6.39
C ALA A 76 -0.36 42.72 -7.09
N LEU A 77 -0.09 42.41 -8.35
CA LEU A 77 -0.86 41.45 -9.16
C LEU A 77 -0.38 40.01 -9.00
N LEU A 78 0.94 39.78 -8.97
CA LEU A 78 1.54 38.44 -8.88
C LEU A 78 1.73 37.95 -7.43
N GLY A 79 1.74 38.90 -6.49
CA GLY A 79 2.07 38.62 -5.10
C GLY A 79 3.59 38.58 -4.83
N VAL A 80 3.95 38.75 -3.56
CA VAL A 80 5.34 38.87 -3.12
C VAL A 80 6.15 37.59 -3.38
N ASN A 81 5.54 36.42 -3.11
CA ASN A 81 6.23 35.15 -3.28
C ASN A 81 6.63 34.89 -4.74
N THR A 82 5.72 35.12 -5.69
CA THR A 82 6.02 35.00 -7.12
C THR A 82 7.11 35.96 -7.56
N VAL A 83 7.04 37.23 -7.15
CA VAL A 83 8.05 38.22 -7.52
C VAL A 83 9.40 37.92 -6.87
N ARG A 84 9.43 37.48 -5.62
CA ARG A 84 10.64 36.99 -4.94
C ARG A 84 11.28 35.86 -5.74
N THR A 85 10.50 34.84 -6.08
CA THR A 85 10.96 33.66 -6.84
C THR A 85 11.53 34.08 -8.20
N LEU A 86 10.82 34.94 -8.94
CA LEU A 86 11.26 35.42 -10.24
C LEU A 86 12.55 36.29 -10.14
N ALA A 87 12.62 37.18 -9.15
CA ALA A 87 13.80 38.02 -8.94
C ALA A 87 15.04 37.16 -8.61
N LEU A 88 14.88 36.17 -7.74
CA LEU A 88 15.96 35.21 -7.42
C LEU A 88 16.36 34.41 -8.66
N SER A 89 15.39 33.86 -9.38
CA SER A 89 15.62 33.07 -10.58
C SER A 89 16.37 33.84 -11.66
N PHE A 90 15.96 35.06 -11.95
CA PHE A 90 16.61 35.89 -12.98
C PHE A 90 17.99 36.40 -12.56
N SER A 91 18.18 36.69 -11.27
CA SER A 91 19.48 37.08 -10.74
C SER A 91 20.48 35.94 -10.82
N LEU A 92 20.05 34.70 -10.45
CA LEU A 92 20.83 33.50 -10.59
C LEU A 92 21.17 33.20 -12.04
N ALA A 93 20.16 33.33 -12.93
CA ALA A 93 20.32 33.14 -14.36
C ALA A 93 21.42 34.01 -14.94
N SER A 94 21.52 35.27 -14.53
CA SER A 94 22.50 36.22 -15.07
C SER A 94 23.94 35.84 -14.70
N ASP A 95 24.14 35.30 -13.51
CA ASP A 95 25.49 34.92 -13.03
C ASP A 95 25.93 33.53 -13.52
N LEU A 96 24.99 32.62 -13.72
CA LEU A 96 25.26 31.29 -14.22
C LEU A 96 25.47 31.24 -15.75
N LYS A 97 25.05 32.29 -16.47
CA LYS A 97 25.20 32.46 -17.92
C LYS A 97 26.63 32.83 -18.40
N LYS A 98 27.58 32.98 -17.53
CA LYS A 98 28.96 33.22 -17.98
C LYS A 98 29.36 32.12 -18.95
N PRO A 99 29.96 32.45 -20.12
CA PRO A 99 30.14 31.53 -21.23
C PRO A 99 30.98 30.32 -20.82
N GLY A 100 30.30 29.26 -20.40
CA GLY A 100 30.87 27.94 -20.13
C GLY A 100 30.25 26.95 -21.12
N LYS A 101 31.08 26.17 -21.81
CA LYS A 101 30.60 25.03 -22.61
C LYS A 101 30.52 23.77 -21.70
N GLY A 102 29.62 22.86 -21.99
CA GLY A 102 29.53 21.56 -21.32
C GLY A 102 28.70 21.57 -20.03
N VAL A 103 29.31 21.23 -18.90
CA VAL A 103 28.62 21.00 -17.61
C VAL A 103 27.71 22.16 -17.20
N GLN A 104 28.19 23.41 -17.28
CA GLN A 104 27.43 24.59 -16.87
C GLN A 104 26.12 24.78 -17.66
N GLN A 105 26.19 24.62 -18.97
CA GLN A 105 25.01 24.76 -19.85
C GLN A 105 23.99 23.63 -19.58
N GLY A 106 24.48 22.41 -19.40
CA GLY A 106 23.63 21.27 -19.10
C GLY A 106 22.93 21.37 -17.75
N VAL A 107 23.68 21.75 -16.70
CA VAL A 107 23.11 22.01 -15.36
C VAL A 107 22.04 23.09 -15.42
N TRP A 108 22.34 24.21 -16.11
CA TRP A 108 21.39 25.31 -16.24
C TRP A 108 20.12 24.89 -16.98
N LYS A 109 20.25 24.16 -18.11
CA LYS A 109 19.13 23.62 -18.85
C LYS A 109 18.25 22.76 -17.95
N ARG A 110 18.86 21.82 -17.22
CA ARG A 110 18.14 20.91 -16.34
C ARG A 110 17.45 21.63 -15.19
N SER A 111 18.13 22.58 -14.53
CA SER A 111 17.56 23.38 -13.45
C SER A 111 16.30 24.14 -13.86
N ILE A 112 16.28 24.74 -15.07
CA ILE A 112 15.10 25.43 -15.57
C ILE A 112 13.97 24.46 -15.91
N LEU A 113 14.28 23.34 -16.56
CA LEU A 113 13.27 22.31 -16.86
C LEU A 113 12.68 21.71 -15.61
N ALA A 114 13.51 21.43 -14.60
CA ALA A 114 13.04 20.94 -13.31
C ALA A 114 12.18 22.00 -12.58
N ALA A 115 12.57 23.27 -12.60
CA ALA A 115 11.80 24.34 -11.98
C ALA A 115 10.41 24.49 -12.62
N ILE A 116 10.33 24.51 -13.96
CA ILE A 116 9.05 24.54 -14.67
C ILE A 116 8.21 23.31 -14.32
N SER A 117 8.83 22.12 -14.33
CA SER A 117 8.16 20.86 -13.97
C SER A 117 7.63 20.88 -12.54
N ALA A 118 8.44 21.34 -11.57
CA ALA A 118 8.04 21.45 -10.17
C ALA A 118 6.83 22.37 -9.99
N ARG A 119 6.80 23.50 -10.68
CA ARG A 119 5.66 24.43 -10.64
C ARG A 119 4.39 23.78 -11.16
N GLU A 120 4.45 23.10 -12.30
CA GLU A 120 3.25 22.48 -12.89
C GLU A 120 2.80 21.25 -12.07
N ILE A 121 3.71 20.48 -11.51
CA ILE A 121 3.38 19.40 -10.56
C ILE A 121 2.71 19.99 -9.32
N ALA A 122 3.30 21.04 -8.72
CA ALA A 122 2.75 21.69 -7.53
C ALA A 122 1.35 22.24 -7.76
N ARG A 123 1.06 22.81 -8.93
CA ARG A 123 -0.28 23.32 -9.27
C ARG A 123 -1.37 22.26 -9.20
N VAL A 124 -1.02 21.01 -9.46
CA VAL A 124 -1.96 19.87 -9.42
C VAL A 124 -2.02 19.23 -8.03
N VAL A 125 -0.90 19.23 -7.29
CA VAL A 125 -0.78 18.54 -6.00
C VAL A 125 -1.11 19.49 -4.84
N GLU A 126 -0.47 20.67 -4.79
CA GLU A 126 -0.61 21.66 -3.71
C GLU A 126 -0.25 23.06 -4.26
N SER A 127 -1.20 23.72 -4.87
CA SER A 127 -0.97 24.93 -5.69
C SER A 127 -0.32 26.08 -4.91
N ARG A 128 -0.49 26.18 -3.58
CA ARG A 128 0.13 27.21 -2.74
C ARG A 128 1.63 27.09 -2.66
N LEU A 129 2.21 25.90 -2.91
CA LEU A 129 3.64 25.61 -2.86
C LEU A 129 4.33 25.76 -4.23
N ALA A 130 3.63 26.20 -5.26
CA ALA A 130 4.14 26.22 -6.63
C ALA A 130 5.39 27.09 -6.81
N GLU A 131 5.48 28.23 -6.12
CA GLU A 131 6.61 29.14 -6.23
C GLU A 131 7.81 28.66 -5.39
N GLU A 132 7.57 28.08 -4.22
CA GLU A 132 8.58 27.45 -3.38
C GLU A 132 9.19 26.22 -4.08
N ALA A 133 8.36 25.38 -4.68
CA ALA A 133 8.78 24.22 -5.44
C ALA A 133 9.60 24.62 -6.69
N PHE A 134 9.14 25.66 -7.42
CA PHE A 134 9.89 26.22 -8.53
C PHE A 134 11.31 26.63 -8.13
N LEU A 135 11.42 27.44 -7.07
CA LEU A 135 12.72 27.94 -6.61
C LEU A 135 13.63 26.82 -6.08
N ALA A 136 13.07 25.89 -5.31
CA ALA A 136 13.80 24.74 -4.80
C ALA A 136 14.36 23.86 -5.95
N ALA A 137 13.53 23.58 -6.96
CA ALA A 137 13.94 22.80 -8.13
C ALA A 137 14.95 23.56 -9.01
N LEU A 138 14.86 24.88 -9.10
CA LEU A 138 15.84 25.70 -9.81
C LEU A 138 17.24 25.59 -9.17
N LEU A 139 17.29 25.43 -7.86
CA LEU A 139 18.53 25.40 -7.09
C LEU A 139 19.08 23.97 -6.91
N GLN A 140 18.30 22.93 -7.16
CA GLN A 140 18.63 21.56 -6.77
C GLN A 140 19.98 21.04 -7.28
N ASP A 141 20.41 21.47 -8.48
CA ASP A 141 21.62 20.98 -9.13
C ASP A 141 22.82 21.94 -9.03
N ILE A 142 22.71 23.02 -8.29
CA ILE A 142 23.75 24.06 -8.23
C ILE A 142 25.07 23.55 -7.64
N GLY A 143 25.04 22.48 -6.86
CA GLY A 143 26.20 21.79 -6.32
C GLY A 143 27.11 21.22 -7.40
N ALA A 144 26.56 20.85 -8.59
CA ALA A 144 27.35 20.39 -9.70
C ALA A 144 28.29 21.47 -10.24
N LEU A 145 27.86 22.75 -10.16
CA LEU A 145 28.70 23.87 -10.51
C LEU A 145 29.84 24.09 -9.49
N ALA A 146 29.58 23.82 -8.21
CA ALA A 146 30.59 23.86 -7.18
C ALA A 146 31.62 22.73 -7.34
N LEU A 147 31.16 21.51 -7.64
CA LEU A 147 32.06 20.39 -7.96
C LEU A 147 32.92 20.69 -9.18
N ALA A 148 32.36 21.34 -10.22
CA ALA A 148 33.08 21.75 -11.40
C ALA A 148 34.17 22.84 -11.12
N GLN A 149 34.02 23.64 -10.06
CA GLN A 149 35.07 24.56 -9.60
C GLN A 149 36.20 23.82 -8.87
N ILE A 150 35.88 22.74 -8.17
CA ILE A 150 36.86 21.95 -7.42
C ILE A 150 37.69 21.06 -8.35
N ASP A 151 37.08 20.40 -9.28
CA ASP A 151 37.74 19.54 -10.28
C ASP A 151 37.00 19.57 -11.64
N PRO A 152 37.31 20.54 -12.48
CA PRO A 152 36.70 20.71 -13.79
C PRO A 152 36.87 19.49 -14.72
N LYS A 153 38.00 18.78 -14.59
CA LYS A 153 38.32 17.63 -15.44
C LYS A 153 37.45 16.41 -15.07
N ALA A 154 37.39 16.11 -13.77
CA ALA A 154 36.55 15.00 -13.30
C ALA A 154 35.08 15.26 -13.59
N CYS A 155 34.57 16.47 -13.36
CA CYS A 155 33.21 16.83 -13.67
C CYS A 155 32.88 16.73 -15.17
N ALA A 156 33.77 17.21 -16.05
CA ALA A 156 33.56 17.10 -17.49
C ALA A 156 33.53 15.63 -17.94
N ALA A 157 34.44 14.79 -17.42
CA ALA A 157 34.46 13.37 -17.73
C ALA A 157 33.20 12.63 -17.23
N ASN A 158 32.71 12.95 -16.02
CA ASN A 158 31.48 12.37 -15.46
C ASN A 158 30.26 12.79 -16.29
N TRP A 159 30.20 14.05 -16.68
CA TRP A 159 29.14 14.60 -17.52
C TRP A 159 29.07 13.91 -18.89
N GLU A 160 30.24 13.75 -19.54
CA GLU A 160 30.34 13.05 -20.83
C GLU A 160 29.93 11.57 -20.73
N LYS A 161 30.42 10.88 -19.69
CA LYS A 161 30.08 9.47 -19.44
C LYS A 161 28.61 9.24 -19.15
N SER A 162 27.97 10.18 -18.45
CA SER A 162 26.56 10.06 -18.09
C SER A 162 25.60 10.15 -19.26
N GLN A 163 25.99 10.80 -20.36
CA GLN A 163 25.17 10.98 -21.57
C GLN A 163 23.73 11.43 -21.28
N GLY A 164 23.57 12.31 -20.29
CA GLY A 164 22.26 12.78 -19.82
C GLY A 164 21.54 11.84 -18.85
N ASP A 165 22.13 10.68 -18.51
CA ASP A 165 21.60 9.83 -17.44
C ASP A 165 21.99 10.38 -16.09
N HIS A 166 21.01 11.00 -15.43
CA HIS A 166 21.23 11.66 -14.15
C HIS A 166 21.55 10.66 -13.01
N THR A 167 20.96 9.45 -13.05
CA THR A 167 21.29 8.40 -12.06
C THR A 167 22.74 7.94 -12.20
N LEU A 168 23.21 7.79 -13.42
CA LEU A 168 24.61 7.47 -13.67
C LEU A 168 25.53 8.60 -13.22
N LEU A 169 25.17 9.87 -13.49
CA LEU A 169 25.92 11.04 -13.05
C LEU A 169 26.09 11.06 -11.52
N ILE A 170 25.03 10.85 -10.75
CA ILE A 170 25.05 10.78 -9.29
C ILE A 170 26.09 9.75 -8.80
N ASN A 171 26.06 8.55 -9.39
CA ASN A 171 26.98 7.48 -9.00
C ASN A 171 28.44 7.82 -9.32
N LEU A 172 28.69 8.40 -10.49
CA LEU A 172 30.03 8.87 -10.90
C LEU A 172 30.55 9.99 -9.98
N GLU A 173 29.69 10.90 -9.57
CA GLU A 173 30.04 11.96 -8.60
C GLU A 173 30.37 11.39 -7.23
N ARG A 174 29.56 10.48 -6.71
CA ARG A 174 29.80 9.80 -5.43
C ARG A 174 31.13 9.02 -5.44
N GLU A 175 31.46 8.38 -6.56
CA GLU A 175 32.73 7.69 -6.74
C GLU A 175 33.91 8.69 -6.76
N ALA A 176 33.83 9.75 -7.55
CA ALA A 176 34.89 10.71 -7.74
C ALA A 176 35.12 11.62 -6.53
N PHE A 177 34.05 12.09 -5.89
CA PHE A 177 34.10 13.12 -4.85
C PHE A 177 33.69 12.63 -3.46
N GLY A 178 33.03 11.48 -3.35
CA GLY A 178 32.46 10.96 -2.09
C GLY A 178 31.21 11.70 -1.63
N ALA A 179 30.57 12.43 -2.55
CA ALA A 179 29.26 13.07 -2.42
C ALA A 179 28.72 13.36 -3.82
N ASP A 180 27.44 13.47 -3.96
CA ASP A 180 26.80 13.96 -5.18
C ASP A 180 26.51 15.47 -5.12
N HIS A 181 26.03 16.01 -6.24
CA HIS A 181 25.75 17.45 -6.31
C HIS A 181 24.55 17.86 -5.44
N ALA A 182 23.61 16.99 -5.08
CA ALA A 182 22.51 17.32 -4.18
C ALA A 182 23.01 17.57 -2.74
N GLU A 183 23.90 16.71 -2.24
CA GLU A 183 24.55 16.93 -0.94
C GLU A 183 25.36 18.25 -0.92
N VAL A 184 26.07 18.55 -2.01
CA VAL A 184 26.83 19.80 -2.14
C VAL A 184 25.90 21.01 -2.24
N THR A 185 24.77 20.86 -2.94
CA THR A 185 23.73 21.90 -3.01
C THR A 185 23.19 22.22 -1.61
N GLN A 186 22.79 21.21 -0.85
CA GLN A 186 22.29 21.39 0.52
C GLN A 186 23.30 22.18 1.38
N TRP A 187 24.57 21.82 1.29
CA TRP A 187 25.64 22.52 2.00
C TRP A 187 25.77 23.99 1.55
N LEU A 188 25.73 24.28 0.24
CA LEU A 188 25.78 25.64 -0.30
C LEU A 188 24.59 26.48 0.15
N LEU A 189 23.36 25.95 0.07
CA LEU A 189 22.15 26.69 0.45
C LEU A 189 22.14 27.01 1.95
N THR A 190 22.63 26.09 2.77
CA THR A 190 22.84 26.33 4.22
C THR A 190 23.86 27.44 4.45
N ARG A 191 24.96 27.45 3.71
CA ARG A 191 26.01 28.50 3.79
C ARG A 191 25.48 29.87 3.34
N TRP A 192 24.58 29.89 2.37
CA TRP A 192 23.88 31.10 1.91
C TRP A 192 22.76 31.55 2.85
N LYS A 193 22.52 30.83 3.94
CA LYS A 193 21.46 31.11 4.93
C LYS A 193 20.07 31.17 4.32
N LEU A 194 19.84 30.38 3.28
CA LEU A 194 18.48 30.19 2.76
C LEU A 194 17.62 29.41 3.76
N PRO A 195 16.28 29.56 3.73
CA PRO A 195 15.37 28.73 4.53
C PRO A 195 15.67 27.23 4.36
N GLY A 196 15.63 26.47 5.46
CA GLY A 196 15.98 25.05 5.50
C GLY A 196 15.23 24.20 4.47
N LEU A 197 13.97 24.56 4.20
CA LEU A 197 13.14 24.00 3.15
C LEU A 197 13.88 23.79 1.81
N PHE A 198 14.63 24.77 1.33
CA PHE A 198 15.33 24.67 0.05
C PHE A 198 16.52 23.73 0.10
N GLY A 199 17.24 23.74 1.23
CA GLY A 199 18.38 22.84 1.47
C GLY A 199 17.90 21.37 1.58
N ASP A 200 16.84 21.15 2.30
CA ASP A 200 16.29 19.81 2.52
C ASP A 200 15.68 19.24 1.21
N ALA A 201 14.93 20.08 0.48
CA ALA A 201 14.38 19.68 -0.81
C ALA A 201 15.46 19.34 -1.85
N ALA A 202 16.55 20.12 -1.90
CA ALA A 202 17.67 19.84 -2.79
C ALA A 202 18.45 18.60 -2.34
N GLY A 203 18.74 18.44 -1.04
CA GLY A 203 19.46 17.29 -0.50
C GLY A 203 18.71 15.97 -0.67
N GLY A 204 17.37 16.00 -0.55
CA GLY A 204 16.49 14.86 -0.74
C GLY A 204 16.11 14.57 -2.19
N SER A 205 16.54 15.39 -3.16
CA SER A 205 16.14 15.26 -4.58
C SER A 205 16.54 13.92 -5.21
N HIS A 206 17.59 13.27 -4.70
CA HIS A 206 18.12 11.99 -5.20
C HIS A 206 17.75 10.78 -4.34
N ASP A 207 17.01 10.97 -3.24
CA ASP A 207 16.62 9.85 -2.38
C ASP A 207 15.57 9.00 -3.08
N VAL A 208 15.85 7.70 -3.22
CA VAL A 208 14.92 6.74 -3.87
C VAL A 208 13.74 6.45 -2.94
N ASP A 209 14.02 6.32 -1.63
CA ASP A 209 13.07 5.83 -0.63
C ASP A 209 12.51 6.91 0.32
N GLY A 210 12.89 8.17 0.15
CA GLY A 210 12.48 9.36 0.90
C GLY A 210 11.76 9.18 2.24
N LYS A 211 11.84 10.09 3.15
CA LYS A 211 11.10 10.09 4.42
C LYS A 211 9.59 10.08 4.14
N GLN A 212 8.94 8.95 4.35
CA GLN A 212 7.57 8.67 3.89
C GLN A 212 6.44 9.37 4.68
N ASP A 213 6.64 9.84 5.91
CA ASP A 213 5.54 10.11 6.84
C ASP A 213 5.45 11.51 7.44
N VAL A 214 6.15 12.52 6.90
CA VAL A 214 5.99 13.89 7.38
C VAL A 214 5.03 14.65 6.46
N LEU A 215 3.89 15.09 7.02
CA LEU A 215 2.84 15.85 6.33
C LEU A 215 3.03 17.36 6.53
N ASP A 216 4.26 17.88 6.30
CA ASP A 216 4.51 19.32 6.32
C ASP A 216 4.80 19.85 4.90
N ASP A 217 4.78 21.17 4.77
CA ASP A 217 5.05 21.86 3.51
C ASP A 217 6.46 21.55 2.98
N GLY A 218 7.42 21.33 3.87
CA GLY A 218 8.80 21.00 3.52
C GLY A 218 8.90 19.64 2.85
N ALA A 219 8.32 18.64 3.44
CA ALA A 219 8.26 17.29 2.88
C ALA A 219 7.51 17.26 1.55
N GLN A 220 6.45 18.07 1.41
CA GLN A 220 5.71 18.15 0.17
C GLN A 220 6.53 18.80 -0.95
N VAL A 221 7.24 19.89 -0.66
CA VAL A 221 8.15 20.52 -1.63
C VAL A 221 9.29 19.56 -2.00
N GLU A 222 9.87 18.83 -1.07
CA GLU A 222 10.89 17.81 -1.34
C GLU A 222 10.40 16.77 -2.34
N LYS A 223 9.19 16.20 -2.12
CA LYS A 223 8.56 15.23 -3.04
C LYS A 223 8.35 15.80 -4.43
N ILE A 224 7.87 17.04 -4.53
CA ILE A 224 7.64 17.73 -5.80
C ILE A 224 8.97 17.96 -6.53
N VAL A 225 10.02 18.45 -5.83
CA VAL A 225 11.34 18.68 -6.39
C VAL A 225 11.97 17.38 -6.88
N ARG A 226 11.88 16.33 -6.10
CA ARG A 226 12.36 15.00 -6.48
C ARG A 226 11.71 14.50 -7.77
N LEU A 227 10.39 14.57 -7.87
CA LEU A 227 9.69 14.19 -9.11
C LEU A 227 10.05 15.09 -10.28
N SER A 228 10.21 16.39 -10.04
CA SER A 228 10.50 17.36 -11.10
C SER A 228 11.80 17.11 -11.84
N GLY A 229 12.81 16.59 -11.15
CA GLY A 229 14.06 16.17 -11.75
C GLY A 229 13.89 15.03 -12.77
N TRP A 230 13.11 14.01 -12.40
CA TRP A 230 12.78 12.90 -13.32
C TRP A 230 11.96 13.36 -14.52
N VAL A 231 11.04 14.29 -14.32
CA VAL A 231 10.23 14.87 -15.40
C VAL A 231 11.08 15.76 -16.31
N ALA A 232 12.05 16.50 -15.75
CA ALA A 232 12.97 17.31 -16.54
C ALA A 232 13.82 16.47 -17.51
N ASP A 233 14.21 15.28 -17.10
CA ASP A 233 15.02 14.36 -17.91
C ASP A 233 14.30 13.92 -19.20
N ILE A 234 12.96 13.94 -19.26
CA ILE A 234 12.16 13.69 -20.48
C ILE A 234 12.55 14.63 -21.63
N TRP A 235 12.88 15.90 -21.28
CA TRP A 235 13.15 16.98 -22.24
C TRP A 235 14.65 17.17 -22.52
N ILE A 236 15.51 16.34 -21.89
CA ILE A 236 16.96 16.47 -21.97
C ILE A 236 17.58 15.32 -22.74
N ARG A 237 17.07 14.10 -22.53
CA ARG A 237 17.63 12.89 -23.12
C ARG A 237 17.33 12.78 -24.62
N ASP A 238 18.30 12.26 -25.38
CA ASP A 238 18.11 11.98 -26.81
C ASP A 238 16.98 10.97 -27.05
N GLU A 239 16.85 9.98 -26.15
CA GLU A 239 15.74 9.02 -26.15
C GLU A 239 14.77 9.34 -25.01
N ALA A 240 13.57 9.84 -25.34
CA ALA A 240 12.58 10.23 -24.35
C ALA A 240 11.88 9.04 -23.66
N LYS A 241 11.68 7.91 -24.35
CA LYS A 241 10.90 6.78 -23.86
C LYS A 241 11.35 6.25 -22.48
N PRO A 242 12.65 5.96 -22.23
CA PRO A 242 13.10 5.49 -20.90
C PRO A 242 12.88 6.53 -19.81
N ALA A 243 13.04 7.83 -20.11
CA ALA A 243 12.82 8.91 -19.18
C ALA A 243 11.31 9.06 -18.83
N ILE A 244 10.42 8.91 -19.82
CA ILE A 244 8.99 8.93 -19.65
C ILE A 244 8.53 7.81 -18.72
N GLU A 245 9.01 6.58 -18.96
CA GLU A 245 8.66 5.43 -18.11
C GLU A 245 9.15 5.61 -16.67
N MET A 246 10.38 6.10 -16.50
CA MET A 246 10.92 6.38 -15.18
C MET A 246 10.13 7.48 -14.46
N ALA A 247 9.80 8.58 -15.15
CA ALA A 247 9.00 9.66 -14.59
C ALA A 247 7.59 9.17 -14.18
N ARG A 248 6.97 8.30 -14.98
CA ARG A 248 5.69 7.63 -14.66
C ARG A 248 5.77 6.82 -13.37
N LEU A 249 6.73 5.93 -13.27
CA LEU A 249 6.95 5.10 -12.08
C LEU A 249 7.20 5.95 -10.82
N ARG A 250 7.99 7.01 -10.96
CA ARG A 250 8.30 7.92 -9.86
C ARG A 250 7.13 8.81 -9.49
N ALA A 251 6.32 9.25 -10.45
CA ALA A 251 5.08 9.99 -10.18
C ALA A 251 4.12 9.17 -9.31
N GLN A 252 3.94 7.89 -9.62
CA GLN A 252 3.14 6.99 -8.83
C GLN A 252 3.74 6.74 -7.44
N SER A 253 5.05 6.46 -7.34
CA SER A 253 5.68 6.09 -6.06
C SER A 253 5.87 7.28 -5.10
N ILE A 254 6.17 8.50 -5.62
CA ILE A 254 6.50 9.68 -4.79
C ILE A 254 5.24 10.45 -4.38
N LEU A 255 4.32 10.67 -5.32
CA LEU A 255 3.16 11.57 -5.15
C LEU A 255 1.81 10.88 -5.39
N ASN A 256 1.79 9.57 -5.62
CA ASN A 256 0.59 8.81 -6.00
C ASN A 256 -0.15 9.45 -7.20
N LEU A 257 0.62 9.90 -8.19
CA LEU A 257 0.11 10.47 -9.43
C LEU A 257 0.08 9.38 -10.50
N GLY A 258 -1.13 8.92 -10.82
CA GLY A 258 -1.35 8.03 -11.95
C GLY A 258 -1.23 8.74 -13.30
N GLU A 259 -1.31 7.96 -14.38
CA GLU A 259 -1.16 8.41 -15.77
C GLU A 259 -2.15 9.53 -16.13
N GLU A 260 -3.38 9.44 -15.64
CA GLU A 260 -4.45 10.42 -15.90
C GLU A 260 -4.10 11.81 -15.36
N ARG A 261 -3.36 11.88 -14.25
CA ARG A 261 -2.93 13.16 -13.66
C ARG A 261 -1.58 13.61 -14.20
N LEU A 262 -0.70 12.69 -14.59
CA LEU A 262 0.61 13.02 -15.14
C LEU A 262 0.52 13.58 -16.57
N ALA A 263 -0.35 13.04 -17.43
CA ALA A 263 -0.49 13.49 -18.81
C ALA A 263 -0.85 15.00 -18.95
N PRO A 264 -1.82 15.55 -18.22
CA PRO A 264 -2.07 16.99 -18.19
C PRO A 264 -0.87 17.83 -17.74
N ILE A 265 -0.13 17.36 -16.71
CA ILE A 265 1.08 18.04 -16.22
C ILE A 265 2.12 18.15 -17.33
N LEU A 266 2.42 17.05 -18.03
CA LEU A 266 3.38 17.06 -19.15
C LEU A 266 2.93 18.00 -20.27
N LYS A 267 1.63 18.09 -20.54
CA LYS A 267 1.08 19.02 -21.52
C LYS A 267 1.29 20.48 -21.11
N GLU A 268 1.05 20.84 -19.85
CA GLU A 268 1.29 22.20 -19.36
C GLU A 268 2.78 22.54 -19.36
N ILE A 269 3.66 21.59 -19.01
CA ILE A 269 5.11 21.76 -19.14
C ILE A 269 5.50 22.04 -20.59
N ALA A 270 5.04 21.24 -21.55
CA ALA A 270 5.30 21.43 -22.96
C ALA A 270 4.83 22.81 -23.44
N THR A 271 3.67 23.26 -22.97
CA THR A 271 3.12 24.59 -23.26
C THR A 271 4.01 25.70 -22.70
N ALA A 272 4.50 25.55 -21.48
CA ALA A 272 5.42 26.51 -20.87
C ALA A 272 6.79 26.55 -21.58
N LEU A 273 7.27 25.42 -22.07
CA LEU A 273 8.54 25.32 -22.81
C LEU A 273 8.47 25.92 -24.21
N THR A 274 7.35 25.80 -24.90
CA THR A 274 7.15 26.41 -26.22
C THR A 274 6.80 27.90 -26.13
N GLY A 275 6.39 28.38 -24.95
CA GLY A 275 5.99 29.75 -24.68
C GLY A 275 7.16 30.71 -24.38
N ASP A 276 6.81 31.84 -23.73
CA ASP A 276 7.79 32.86 -23.41
C ASP A 276 8.68 32.52 -22.20
N VAL A 277 8.34 31.53 -21.39
CA VAL A 277 9.08 31.16 -20.18
C VAL A 277 10.50 30.70 -20.50
N ALA A 278 10.65 29.76 -21.44
CA ALA A 278 11.99 29.28 -21.86
C ALA A 278 12.83 30.41 -22.47
N LYS A 279 12.22 31.29 -23.26
CA LYS A 279 12.87 32.47 -23.86
C LYS A 279 13.34 33.47 -22.80
N LEU A 280 12.59 33.68 -21.72
CA LEU A 280 12.97 34.56 -20.62
C LEU A 280 14.22 34.08 -19.88
N PHE A 281 14.39 32.77 -19.74
CA PHE A 281 15.55 32.16 -19.14
C PHE A 281 16.68 31.90 -20.15
N GLU A 282 16.42 32.19 -21.45
CA GLU A 282 17.37 32.04 -22.58
C GLU A 282 17.97 30.61 -22.63
N VAL A 283 17.11 29.60 -22.39
CA VAL A 283 17.46 28.18 -22.44
C VAL A 283 17.02 27.62 -23.78
N ASP A 284 17.94 26.92 -24.43
CA ASP A 284 17.61 26.12 -25.63
C ASP A 284 17.00 24.80 -25.19
N VAL A 285 15.69 24.68 -25.37
CA VAL A 285 14.91 23.48 -25.05
C VAL A 285 14.58 22.63 -26.27
N GLY A 286 15.14 22.96 -27.44
CA GLY A 286 14.81 22.39 -28.74
C GLY A 286 13.73 23.16 -29.50
N SER A 287 13.40 22.67 -30.67
CA SER A 287 12.34 23.29 -31.47
C SER A 287 10.94 22.98 -30.91
N PRO A 288 9.92 23.78 -31.22
CA PRO A 288 8.53 23.46 -30.84
C PRO A 288 8.06 22.10 -31.38
N ASP A 289 8.60 21.65 -32.51
CA ASP A 289 8.27 20.36 -33.09
C ASP A 289 8.93 19.20 -32.31
N ASP A 290 10.15 19.38 -31.79
CA ASP A 290 10.81 18.42 -30.91
C ASP A 290 10.00 18.24 -29.62
N ILE A 291 9.58 19.35 -28.98
CA ILE A 291 8.79 19.33 -27.77
C ILE A 291 7.45 18.63 -28.03
N ARG A 292 6.81 18.91 -29.18
CA ARG A 292 5.55 18.24 -29.56
C ARG A 292 5.74 16.76 -29.75
N SER A 293 6.81 16.34 -30.44
CA SER A 293 7.14 14.94 -30.66
C SER A 293 7.34 14.19 -29.35
N ILE A 294 8.08 14.78 -28.40
CA ILE A 294 8.30 14.20 -27.07
C ILE A 294 6.96 14.08 -26.31
N LEU A 295 6.09 15.10 -26.38
CA LEU A 295 4.78 15.06 -25.73
C LEU A 295 3.88 13.95 -26.30
N GLU A 296 3.89 13.73 -27.62
CA GLU A 296 3.13 12.64 -28.23
C GLU A 296 3.67 11.27 -27.80
N GLN A 297 5.00 11.09 -27.78
CA GLN A 297 5.61 9.87 -27.25
C GLN A 297 5.22 9.63 -25.77
N ALA A 298 5.16 10.68 -24.96
CA ALA A 298 4.74 10.57 -23.57
C ALA A 298 3.28 10.14 -23.45
N LYS A 299 2.38 10.71 -24.26
CA LYS A 299 0.97 10.32 -24.29
C LYS A 299 0.78 8.86 -24.68
N GLU A 300 1.45 8.42 -25.74
CA GLU A 300 1.40 7.03 -26.20
C GLU A 300 1.88 6.07 -25.11
N ALA A 301 3.02 6.36 -24.48
CA ALA A 301 3.57 5.54 -23.40
C ALA A 301 2.65 5.45 -22.17
N LEU A 302 2.00 6.57 -21.79
CA LEU A 302 1.08 6.60 -20.67
C LEU A 302 -0.22 5.83 -20.96
N VAL A 303 -0.75 5.92 -22.18
CA VAL A 303 -1.94 5.15 -22.60
C VAL A 303 -1.61 3.65 -22.63
N GLU A 304 -0.47 3.26 -23.16
CA GLU A 304 -0.02 1.86 -23.17
C GLU A 304 0.17 1.31 -21.76
N ALA A 305 0.72 2.11 -20.85
CA ALA A 305 0.91 1.74 -19.45
C ALA A 305 -0.44 1.56 -18.72
N SER A 306 -1.39 2.47 -18.95
CA SER A 306 -2.75 2.38 -18.38
C SER A 306 -3.46 1.11 -18.85
N PHE A 307 -3.36 0.79 -20.13
CA PHE A 307 -3.97 -0.43 -20.69
C PHE A 307 -3.35 -1.71 -20.10
N ARG A 308 -2.00 -1.75 -19.95
CA ARG A 308 -1.33 -2.88 -19.29
C ARG A 308 -1.76 -3.05 -17.84
N ALA A 309 -1.84 -1.96 -17.09
CA ALA A 309 -2.28 -1.99 -15.69
C ALA A 309 -3.73 -2.52 -15.55
N GLU A 310 -4.61 -2.16 -16.48
CA GLU A 310 -5.99 -2.66 -16.50
C GLU A 310 -6.05 -4.17 -16.79
N GLN A 311 -5.27 -4.64 -17.78
CA GLN A 311 -5.16 -6.08 -18.05
C GLN A 311 -4.62 -6.87 -16.86
N GLU A 312 -3.52 -6.41 -16.22
CA GLU A 312 -2.95 -7.05 -15.04
C GLU A 312 -3.95 -7.10 -13.86
N ALA A 313 -4.75 -6.04 -13.70
CA ALA A 313 -5.79 -5.99 -12.69
C ALA A 313 -6.92 -7.01 -12.96
N ASP A 314 -7.33 -7.18 -14.21
CA ASP A 314 -8.36 -8.14 -14.61
C ASP A 314 -7.86 -9.58 -14.46
N ASP A 315 -6.63 -9.88 -14.89
CA ASP A 315 -6.00 -11.20 -14.70
C ASP A 315 -5.85 -11.55 -13.21
N ALA A 316 -5.48 -10.58 -12.38
CA ALA A 316 -5.39 -10.76 -10.93
C ALA A 316 -6.76 -11.04 -10.29
N ARG A 317 -7.83 -10.36 -10.74
CA ARG A 317 -9.21 -10.60 -10.29
C ARG A 317 -9.69 -12.00 -10.67
N GLN A 318 -9.42 -12.42 -11.90
CA GLN A 318 -9.78 -13.75 -12.37
C GLN A 318 -9.07 -14.84 -11.55
N SER A 319 -7.75 -14.69 -11.34
CA SER A 319 -6.96 -15.61 -10.51
C SER A 319 -7.44 -15.69 -9.06
N ALA A 320 -7.82 -14.55 -8.48
CA ALA A 320 -8.39 -14.51 -7.13
C ALA A 320 -9.71 -15.28 -7.05
N THR A 321 -10.59 -15.14 -8.05
CA THR A 321 -11.88 -15.83 -8.12
C THR A 321 -11.71 -17.36 -8.24
N GLU A 322 -10.76 -17.79 -9.08
CA GLU A 322 -10.44 -19.22 -9.24
C GLU A 322 -9.86 -19.84 -7.96
N LEU A 323 -8.98 -19.08 -7.26
CA LEU A 323 -8.42 -19.50 -5.97
C LEU A 323 -9.50 -19.62 -4.88
N GLU A 324 -10.43 -18.67 -4.82
CA GLU A 324 -11.56 -18.73 -3.88
C GLU A 324 -12.45 -19.96 -4.14
N GLN A 325 -12.76 -20.23 -5.40
CA GLN A 325 -13.55 -21.40 -5.77
C GLN A 325 -12.85 -22.70 -5.39
N LYS A 326 -11.56 -22.82 -5.68
CA LYS A 326 -10.77 -23.98 -5.33
C LYS A 326 -10.61 -24.17 -3.82
N ASN A 327 -10.48 -23.10 -3.06
CA ASN A 327 -10.48 -23.15 -1.60
C ASN A 327 -11.83 -23.62 -1.05
N ARG A 328 -12.94 -23.22 -1.67
CA ARG A 328 -14.29 -23.66 -1.29
C ARG A 328 -14.48 -25.16 -1.56
N GLU A 329 -14.06 -25.65 -2.73
CA GLU A 329 -14.10 -27.06 -3.10
C GLU A 329 -13.26 -27.92 -2.13
N LEU A 330 -12.04 -27.49 -1.81
CA LEU A 330 -11.18 -28.15 -0.83
C LEU A 330 -11.75 -28.14 0.59
N ALA A 331 -12.41 -27.03 0.97
CA ALA A 331 -13.10 -26.93 2.26
C ALA A 331 -14.32 -27.88 2.33
N GLU A 332 -15.06 -28.06 1.23
CA GLU A 332 -16.17 -29.00 1.14
C GLU A 332 -15.68 -30.46 1.18
N GLU A 333 -14.63 -30.80 0.45
CA GLU A 333 -14.00 -32.13 0.51
C GLU A 333 -13.45 -32.47 1.91
N SER A 334 -12.93 -31.47 2.62
CA SER A 334 -12.40 -31.61 3.98
C SER A 334 -13.46 -31.72 5.06
N GLN A 335 -14.78 -31.62 4.75
CA GLN A 335 -15.87 -31.65 5.75
C GLN A 335 -16.41 -33.04 6.06
N THR A 336 -15.92 -34.06 5.39
CA THR A 336 -16.39 -35.44 5.58
C THR A 336 -15.29 -36.34 6.15
N ASP A 337 -15.70 -37.28 7.00
CA ASP A 337 -14.81 -38.35 7.45
C ASP A 337 -14.52 -39.32 6.30
N LYS A 338 -13.26 -39.60 6.03
CA LYS A 338 -12.83 -40.40 4.87
C LYS A 338 -13.32 -41.86 4.93
N LEU A 339 -13.43 -42.43 6.14
CA LEU A 339 -13.86 -43.80 6.32
C LEU A 339 -15.40 -43.94 6.23
N THR A 340 -16.11 -43.17 7.02
CA THR A 340 -17.57 -43.33 7.20
C THR A 340 -18.40 -42.47 6.27
N ARG A 341 -17.83 -41.51 5.57
CA ARG A 341 -18.47 -40.51 4.73
C ARG A 341 -19.53 -39.64 5.44
N LEU A 342 -19.59 -39.72 6.76
CA LEU A 342 -20.34 -38.76 7.59
C LEU A 342 -19.65 -37.41 7.66
N ALA A 343 -20.29 -36.42 8.25
CA ALA A 343 -19.63 -35.18 8.61
C ALA A 343 -18.43 -35.50 9.56
N ASN A 344 -17.33 -34.80 9.39
CA ASN A 344 -16.24 -34.85 10.34
C ASN A 344 -16.49 -33.91 11.54
N ARG A 345 -15.59 -33.92 12.50
CA ARG A 345 -15.66 -33.10 13.71
C ARG A 345 -15.81 -31.60 13.38
N ASP A 346 -14.98 -31.08 12.46
CA ASP A 346 -14.98 -29.65 12.12
C ASP A 346 -16.32 -29.18 11.51
N ARG A 347 -16.94 -30.01 10.70
CA ARG A 347 -18.27 -29.74 10.16
C ARG A 347 -19.35 -29.82 11.26
N CYS A 348 -19.20 -30.79 12.18
CA CYS A 348 -20.11 -30.94 13.31
C CYS A 348 -20.08 -29.72 14.21
N ASP A 349 -18.89 -29.27 14.58
CA ASP A 349 -18.71 -28.13 15.50
C ASP A 349 -19.26 -26.84 14.89
N ARG A 350 -19.03 -26.61 13.59
CA ARG A 350 -19.61 -25.46 12.87
C ARG A 350 -21.12 -25.52 12.81
N TYR A 351 -21.67 -26.64 12.38
CA TYR A 351 -23.11 -26.82 12.27
C TYR A 351 -23.81 -26.64 13.62
N LEU A 352 -23.24 -27.22 14.66
CA LEU A 352 -23.76 -27.08 16.03
C LEU A 352 -23.76 -25.61 16.49
N ALA A 353 -22.69 -24.86 16.20
CA ALA A 353 -22.59 -23.45 16.54
C ALA A 353 -23.67 -22.62 15.83
N GLU A 354 -23.89 -22.87 14.53
CA GLU A 354 -24.96 -22.22 13.77
C GLU A 354 -26.36 -22.56 14.32
N GLN A 355 -26.64 -23.85 14.57
CA GLN A 355 -27.93 -24.27 15.09
C GLN A 355 -28.19 -23.77 16.52
N PHE A 356 -27.14 -23.66 17.34
CA PHE A 356 -27.23 -23.11 18.69
C PHE A 356 -27.61 -21.63 18.67
N GLN A 357 -27.02 -20.83 17.80
CA GLN A 357 -27.42 -19.43 17.60
C GLN A 357 -28.88 -19.31 17.13
N VAL A 358 -29.28 -20.13 16.17
CA VAL A 358 -30.68 -20.17 15.68
C VAL A 358 -31.65 -20.56 16.81
N ALA A 359 -31.28 -21.56 17.62
CA ALA A 359 -32.09 -22.02 18.74
C ALA A 359 -32.27 -20.93 19.79
N GLN A 360 -31.21 -20.20 20.14
CA GLN A 360 -31.25 -19.05 21.06
C GLN A 360 -32.14 -17.93 20.52
N LEU A 361 -31.91 -17.50 19.26
CA LEU A 361 -32.63 -16.38 18.67
C LEU A 361 -34.13 -16.66 18.46
N LYS A 362 -34.46 -17.91 18.05
CA LYS A 362 -35.83 -18.30 17.75
C LYS A 362 -36.55 -18.99 18.90
N ASN A 363 -35.88 -19.12 20.05
CA ASN A 363 -36.38 -19.79 21.25
C ASN A 363 -36.89 -21.23 20.93
N ARG A 364 -36.06 -22.01 20.18
CA ARG A 364 -36.36 -23.36 19.75
C ARG A 364 -35.46 -24.39 20.42
N PRO A 365 -35.91 -25.63 20.61
CA PRO A 365 -35.09 -26.66 21.22
C PRO A 365 -34.01 -27.14 20.26
N LEU A 366 -32.84 -27.49 20.80
CA LEU A 366 -31.72 -28.11 20.07
C LEU A 366 -31.17 -29.24 20.94
N SER A 367 -31.04 -30.44 20.37
CA SER A 367 -30.46 -31.58 21.11
C SER A 367 -29.21 -32.12 20.46
N VAL A 368 -28.32 -32.61 21.28
CA VAL A 368 -27.08 -33.31 20.88
C VAL A 368 -27.09 -34.70 21.48
N LEU A 369 -26.81 -35.70 20.62
CA LEU A 369 -26.53 -37.06 21.06
C LEU A 369 -25.06 -37.34 20.87
N PHE A 370 -24.40 -37.81 21.90
CA PHE A 370 -23.01 -38.30 21.84
C PHE A 370 -23.03 -39.83 21.95
N CYS A 371 -22.53 -40.51 20.94
CA CYS A 371 -22.61 -41.96 20.82
C CYS A 371 -21.21 -42.55 20.75
N ASP A 372 -21.03 -43.74 21.33
CA ASP A 372 -19.77 -44.46 21.30
C ASP A 372 -20.06 -45.97 21.12
N VAL A 373 -19.21 -46.63 20.32
CA VAL A 373 -19.35 -48.06 20.06
C VAL A 373 -18.80 -48.84 21.23
N ASP A 374 -19.69 -49.59 21.89
CA ASP A 374 -19.33 -50.34 23.09
C ASP A 374 -18.28 -51.41 22.79
N PHE A 375 -17.23 -51.44 23.63
CA PHE A 375 -16.15 -52.40 23.55
C PHE A 375 -15.39 -52.40 22.22
N PHE A 376 -15.40 -51.32 21.46
CA PHE A 376 -14.73 -51.21 20.16
C PHE A 376 -13.26 -51.65 20.17
N LYS A 377 -12.52 -51.31 21.22
CA LYS A 377 -11.15 -51.77 21.41
C LYS A 377 -11.05 -53.28 21.39
N LYS A 378 -12.01 -54.04 22.02
CA LYS A 378 -12.02 -55.49 21.96
C LYS A 378 -12.27 -56.03 20.55
N VAL A 379 -13.02 -55.33 19.75
CA VAL A 379 -13.23 -55.69 18.32
C VAL A 379 -11.91 -55.58 17.58
N ASN A 380 -11.18 -54.44 17.76
CA ASN A 380 -9.89 -54.25 17.13
C ASN A 380 -8.85 -55.25 17.60
N ASP A 381 -8.77 -55.47 18.92
CA ASP A 381 -7.80 -56.38 19.53
C ASP A 381 -8.05 -57.88 19.13
N GLY A 382 -9.32 -58.26 18.91
CA GLY A 382 -9.71 -59.63 18.58
C GLY A 382 -9.77 -59.93 17.07
N PHE A 383 -10.13 -58.95 16.23
CA PHE A 383 -10.40 -59.16 14.80
C PHE A 383 -9.58 -58.28 13.88
N GLY A 384 -8.78 -57.40 14.43
CA GLY A 384 -7.92 -56.44 13.68
C GLY A 384 -8.65 -55.19 13.25
N HIS A 385 -7.89 -54.16 12.89
CA HIS A 385 -8.41 -52.80 12.53
C HIS A 385 -9.31 -52.82 11.29
N ALA A 386 -9.03 -53.71 10.31
CA ALA A 386 -9.89 -53.78 9.11
C ALA A 386 -11.34 -54.19 9.43
N VAL A 387 -11.52 -55.09 10.43
CA VAL A 387 -12.88 -55.45 10.90
C VAL A 387 -13.48 -54.30 11.72
N GLY A 388 -12.66 -53.62 12.53
CA GLY A 388 -13.09 -52.37 13.21
C GLY A 388 -13.61 -51.32 12.23
N ASP A 389 -12.93 -51.12 11.12
CA ASP A 389 -13.38 -50.18 10.06
C ASP A 389 -14.73 -50.60 9.47
N VAL A 390 -14.96 -51.86 9.20
CA VAL A 390 -16.28 -52.38 8.75
C VAL A 390 -17.35 -52.11 9.79
N VAL A 391 -17.06 -52.28 11.07
CA VAL A 391 -17.99 -51.97 12.17
C VAL A 391 -18.35 -50.46 12.15
N LEU A 392 -17.34 -49.60 12.06
CA LEU A 392 -17.55 -48.14 12.05
C LEU A 392 -18.37 -47.70 10.84
N VAL A 393 -18.09 -48.20 9.64
CA VAL A 393 -18.86 -47.87 8.41
C VAL A 393 -20.29 -48.35 8.55
N THR A 394 -20.52 -49.55 9.09
CA THR A 394 -21.85 -50.11 9.30
C THR A 394 -22.63 -49.28 10.33
N VAL A 395 -22.04 -48.98 11.47
CA VAL A 395 -22.68 -48.14 12.50
C VAL A 395 -22.99 -46.76 11.95
N ALA A 396 -22.06 -46.14 11.24
CA ALA A 396 -22.25 -44.84 10.58
C ALA A 396 -23.47 -44.87 9.64
N GLY A 397 -23.59 -45.91 8.80
CA GLY A 397 -24.73 -46.09 7.93
C GLY A 397 -26.06 -46.25 8.69
N LEU A 398 -26.05 -46.99 9.81
CA LEU A 398 -27.22 -47.16 10.67
C LEU A 398 -27.65 -45.89 11.37
N LEU A 399 -26.69 -45.06 11.83
CA LEU A 399 -26.95 -43.77 12.47
C LEU A 399 -27.48 -42.74 11.47
N GLY A 400 -27.00 -42.75 10.22
CA GLY A 400 -27.44 -41.83 9.16
C GLY A 400 -28.82 -42.15 8.60
N GLN A 401 -29.33 -43.39 8.75
CA GLN A 401 -30.62 -43.78 8.21
C GLN A 401 -31.82 -43.07 8.89
N LYS A 402 -32.73 -42.53 8.05
CA LYS A 402 -33.98 -41.88 8.49
C LYS A 402 -33.73 -40.64 9.41
N MET A 403 -32.64 -39.96 9.23
CA MET A 403 -32.43 -38.63 9.78
C MET A 403 -33.11 -37.57 8.91
N ARG A 404 -33.52 -36.47 9.49
CA ARG A 404 -34.13 -35.34 8.77
C ARG A 404 -33.02 -34.57 8.06
N GLY A 405 -33.35 -33.80 7.04
CA GLY A 405 -32.39 -32.92 6.37
C GLY A 405 -31.81 -31.83 7.25
N THR A 406 -32.48 -31.56 8.39
CA THR A 406 -32.03 -30.62 9.44
C THR A 406 -31.22 -31.31 10.55
N ASP A 407 -31.03 -32.61 10.52
CA ASP A 407 -30.21 -33.34 11.48
C ASP A 407 -28.85 -33.58 10.86
N LEU A 408 -27.81 -33.53 11.70
CA LEU A 408 -26.45 -33.82 11.25
C LEU A 408 -25.89 -35.03 12.03
N VAL A 409 -25.33 -35.97 11.33
CA VAL A 409 -24.59 -37.11 11.91
C VAL A 409 -23.12 -36.96 11.56
N ALA A 410 -22.26 -36.99 12.56
CA ALA A 410 -20.82 -36.80 12.39
C ALA A 410 -20.04 -37.92 13.10
N ARG A 411 -18.89 -38.29 12.54
CA ARG A 411 -17.86 -39.00 13.26
C ARG A 411 -16.97 -37.98 13.98
N TYR A 412 -17.01 -37.99 15.29
CA TYR A 412 -16.39 -36.96 16.12
C TYR A 412 -14.99 -37.37 16.62
N GLY A 413 -14.77 -38.66 16.79
CA GLY A 413 -13.51 -39.26 17.21
C GLY A 413 -13.31 -40.64 16.57
N GLY A 414 -12.42 -41.45 17.10
CA GLY A 414 -12.10 -42.80 16.61
C GLY A 414 -13.34 -43.68 16.46
N GLU A 415 -14.06 -43.91 17.59
CA GLU A 415 -15.28 -44.73 17.68
C GLU A 415 -16.49 -43.92 18.15
N GLU A 416 -16.36 -42.58 18.16
CA GLU A 416 -17.33 -41.63 18.66
C GLU A 416 -18.08 -40.96 17.55
N PHE A 417 -19.38 -40.85 17.73
CA PHE A 417 -20.30 -40.17 16.80
C PHE A 417 -21.10 -39.10 17.55
N VAL A 418 -21.31 -37.96 16.90
CA VAL A 418 -22.18 -36.88 17.41
C VAL A 418 -23.33 -36.68 16.43
N ILE A 419 -24.52 -36.54 16.98
CA ILE A 419 -25.72 -36.26 16.22
C ILE A 419 -26.33 -34.98 16.73
N VAL A 420 -26.51 -34.02 15.84
CA VAL A 420 -27.19 -32.75 16.14
C VAL A 420 -28.60 -32.81 15.64
N LEU A 421 -29.58 -32.63 16.51
CA LEU A 421 -31.00 -32.68 16.23
C LEU A 421 -31.61 -31.28 16.37
N ALA A 422 -31.81 -30.60 15.24
CA ALA A 422 -32.45 -29.30 15.25
C ALA A 422 -33.94 -29.40 15.58
N ASP A 423 -34.49 -28.36 16.19
CA ASP A 423 -35.90 -28.25 16.58
C ASP A 423 -36.42 -29.49 17.32
N THR A 424 -35.59 -30.12 18.17
CA THR A 424 -35.92 -31.37 18.86
C THR A 424 -35.76 -31.21 20.36
N PRO A 425 -36.84 -31.28 21.17
CA PRO A 425 -36.81 -31.20 22.62
C PRO A 425 -36.31 -32.51 23.26
N THR A 426 -35.99 -32.51 24.55
CA THR A 426 -35.51 -33.66 25.32
C THR A 426 -36.28 -34.95 25.12
N PRO A 427 -37.64 -34.99 25.17
CA PRO A 427 -38.38 -36.25 24.94
C PRO A 427 -38.17 -36.78 23.51
N GLY A 428 -38.10 -35.90 22.53
CA GLY A 428 -37.83 -36.26 21.12
C GLY A 428 -36.42 -36.82 20.95
N ALA A 429 -35.42 -36.20 21.57
CA ALA A 429 -34.04 -36.66 21.54
C ALA A 429 -33.86 -38.05 22.15
N LYS A 430 -34.50 -38.33 23.31
CA LYS A 430 -34.52 -39.66 23.94
C LYS A 430 -35.11 -40.71 23.02
N VAL A 431 -36.22 -40.42 22.32
CA VAL A 431 -36.84 -41.35 21.37
C VAL A 431 -35.92 -41.65 20.17
N VAL A 432 -35.26 -40.60 19.63
CA VAL A 432 -34.30 -40.79 18.53
C VAL A 432 -33.10 -41.59 19.02
N ALA A 433 -32.53 -41.27 20.18
CA ALA A 433 -31.36 -41.96 20.77
C ALA A 433 -31.67 -43.46 20.98
N GLU A 434 -32.80 -43.79 21.59
CA GLU A 434 -33.19 -45.20 21.84
C GLU A 434 -33.47 -45.94 20.51
N ARG A 435 -34.08 -45.30 19.54
CA ARG A 435 -34.28 -45.89 18.19
C ARG A 435 -32.96 -46.22 17.52
N LEU A 436 -31.94 -45.32 17.65
CA LEU A 436 -30.62 -45.54 17.08
C LEU A 436 -29.88 -46.68 17.81
N ARG A 437 -29.89 -46.65 19.17
CA ARG A 437 -29.34 -47.72 20.00
C ARG A 437 -29.89 -49.09 19.62
N ALA A 438 -31.21 -49.22 19.65
CA ALA A 438 -31.91 -50.48 19.32
C ALA A 438 -31.65 -50.96 17.87
N ARG A 439 -31.48 -50.03 16.94
CA ARG A 439 -31.14 -50.36 15.55
C ARG A 439 -29.76 -50.94 15.44
N VAL A 440 -28.75 -50.37 16.13
CA VAL A 440 -27.38 -50.89 16.15
C VAL A 440 -27.35 -52.25 16.87
N GLU A 441 -28.00 -52.39 18.02
CA GLU A 441 -28.10 -53.69 18.75
C GLU A 441 -28.72 -54.82 17.91
N ALA A 442 -29.74 -54.50 17.07
CA ALA A 442 -30.37 -55.46 16.22
C ALA A 442 -29.58 -55.84 14.96
N ALA A 443 -28.58 -55.03 14.62
CA ALA A 443 -27.81 -55.21 13.39
C ALA A 443 -26.87 -56.45 13.50
N ALA A 444 -26.81 -57.22 12.44
CA ALA A 444 -25.81 -58.27 12.23
C ALA A 444 -24.75 -57.72 11.26
N ILE A 445 -23.52 -57.54 11.72
CA ILE A 445 -22.43 -56.93 10.95
C ILE A 445 -21.62 -58.08 10.29
N GLU A 446 -21.69 -58.13 8.96
CA GLU A 446 -20.87 -59.09 8.17
C GLU A 446 -19.42 -58.59 8.09
N HIS A 447 -18.46 -59.41 8.47
CA HIS A 447 -17.03 -59.02 8.54
C HIS A 447 -16.10 -60.06 7.89
N GLY A 448 -16.66 -61.01 7.12
CA GLY A 448 -15.90 -62.10 6.48
C GLY A 448 -15.59 -63.31 7.37
N GLY A 449 -16.05 -63.33 8.63
CA GLY A 449 -15.98 -64.46 9.52
C GLY A 449 -17.16 -65.41 9.38
N GLU A 450 -17.14 -66.59 10.08
CA GLU A 450 -18.16 -67.62 10.02
C GLU A 450 -19.53 -67.17 10.57
N LYS A 451 -19.56 -66.19 11.45
CA LYS A 451 -20.81 -65.67 12.07
C LYS A 451 -20.79 -64.15 12.09
N PRO A 452 -21.93 -63.48 11.77
CA PRO A 452 -22.01 -62.04 11.86
C PRO A 452 -21.78 -61.54 13.30
N MET A 453 -21.12 -60.38 13.40
CA MET A 453 -20.80 -59.75 14.70
C MET A 453 -21.97 -58.89 15.15
N LYS A 454 -22.19 -58.84 16.47
CA LYS A 454 -23.10 -57.87 17.09
C LYS A 454 -22.32 -56.86 17.92
N VAL A 455 -22.62 -55.63 17.76
CA VAL A 455 -22.08 -54.52 18.58
C VAL A 455 -23.25 -53.72 19.14
N THR A 456 -22.99 -52.98 20.19
CA THR A 456 -23.95 -52.02 20.77
C THR A 456 -23.32 -50.65 20.85
N ILE A 457 -24.17 -49.63 21.05
CA ILE A 457 -23.71 -48.29 21.33
C ILE A 457 -24.26 -47.79 22.66
N SER A 458 -23.46 -47.02 23.36
CA SER A 458 -23.94 -46.20 24.47
C SER A 458 -24.18 -44.78 23.96
N VAL A 459 -25.26 -44.13 24.43
CA VAL A 459 -25.66 -42.81 23.96
C VAL A 459 -25.88 -41.91 25.19
N GLY A 460 -25.24 -40.75 25.15
CA GLY A 460 -25.56 -39.62 26.03
C GLY A 460 -26.34 -38.56 25.27
N SER A 461 -27.38 -38.01 25.85
CA SER A 461 -28.15 -36.92 25.27
C SER A 461 -28.13 -35.67 26.13
N ALA A 462 -28.16 -34.52 25.51
CA ALA A 462 -28.34 -33.23 26.14
C ALA A 462 -29.17 -32.30 25.23
N SER A 463 -30.02 -31.51 25.82
CA SER A 463 -30.92 -30.63 25.08
C SER A 463 -30.85 -29.20 25.62
N PHE A 464 -30.68 -28.26 24.72
CA PHE A 464 -30.98 -26.84 24.96
C PHE A 464 -32.47 -26.64 24.74
N GLU A 465 -33.17 -26.18 25.77
CA GLU A 465 -34.58 -25.82 25.72
C GLU A 465 -34.77 -24.36 26.16
N PRO A 466 -35.88 -23.71 25.78
CA PRO A 466 -36.21 -22.38 26.24
C PRO A 466 -36.16 -22.27 27.77
N GLY A 467 -35.23 -21.44 28.26
CA GLY A 467 -34.98 -21.30 29.70
C GLY A 467 -33.87 -22.19 30.29
N ALA A 468 -33.27 -23.07 29.49
CA ALA A 468 -32.09 -23.83 29.90
C ALA A 468 -30.80 -22.98 29.79
N VAL A 469 -29.93 -23.11 30.81
CA VAL A 469 -28.71 -22.29 30.89
C VAL A 469 -27.53 -23.08 30.35
N PHE A 470 -27.35 -23.06 28.98
CA PHE A 470 -26.11 -23.41 28.34
C PHE A 470 -25.50 -22.13 27.79
N ALA A 471 -24.28 -21.76 28.17
CA ALA A 471 -23.62 -20.55 27.70
C ALA A 471 -22.99 -20.72 26.31
N SER A 472 -22.75 -21.95 25.88
CA SER A 472 -22.11 -22.25 24.61
C SER A 472 -22.50 -23.61 24.02
N PRO A 473 -22.32 -23.81 22.69
CA PRO A 473 -22.46 -25.11 22.05
C PRO A 473 -21.59 -26.21 22.69
N LEU A 474 -20.39 -25.82 23.12
CA LEU A 474 -19.43 -26.72 23.73
C LEU A 474 -19.93 -27.28 25.07
N GLU A 475 -20.65 -26.48 25.88
CA GLU A 475 -21.25 -26.95 27.12
C GLU A 475 -22.35 -27.98 26.85
N LEU A 476 -23.13 -27.81 25.79
CA LEU A 476 -24.14 -28.78 25.38
C LEU A 476 -23.52 -30.12 24.98
N VAL A 477 -22.44 -30.10 24.18
CA VAL A 477 -21.67 -31.31 23.82
C VAL A 477 -21.09 -31.96 25.07
N LYS A 478 -20.50 -31.19 25.99
CA LYS A 478 -19.93 -31.69 27.24
C LYS A 478 -20.98 -32.33 28.16
N ALA A 479 -22.20 -31.79 28.18
CA ALA A 479 -23.30 -32.39 28.92
C ALA A 479 -23.70 -33.75 28.33
N ALA A 480 -23.79 -33.87 26.99
CA ALA A 480 -24.05 -35.13 26.31
C ALA A 480 -22.92 -36.14 26.53
N ASP A 481 -21.65 -35.73 26.53
CA ASP A 481 -20.50 -36.59 26.83
C ASP A 481 -20.52 -37.11 28.26
N ASN A 482 -20.82 -36.26 29.24
CA ASN A 482 -21.00 -36.70 30.65
C ASN A 482 -22.14 -37.72 30.77
N ALA A 483 -23.21 -37.57 30.04
CA ALA A 483 -24.31 -38.52 29.98
C ALA A 483 -23.91 -39.84 29.32
N LEU A 484 -23.11 -39.78 28.23
CA LEU A 484 -22.49 -40.97 27.61
C LEU A 484 -21.59 -41.75 28.60
N TYR A 485 -20.77 -41.02 29.35
CA TYR A 485 -19.93 -41.61 30.36
C TYR A 485 -20.77 -42.35 31.44
N ALA A 486 -21.89 -41.78 31.88
CA ALA A 486 -22.82 -42.43 32.78
C ALA A 486 -23.48 -43.66 32.15
N ALA A 487 -23.83 -43.65 30.87
CA ALA A 487 -24.34 -44.78 30.14
C ALA A 487 -23.33 -45.94 30.10
N LYS A 488 -22.05 -45.64 29.84
CA LYS A 488 -20.95 -46.61 29.83
C LYS A 488 -20.76 -47.24 31.22
N ARG A 489 -20.78 -46.43 32.30
CA ARG A 489 -20.67 -46.91 33.67
C ARG A 489 -21.89 -47.70 34.15
N GLY A 490 -23.06 -47.35 33.68
CA GLY A 490 -24.33 -48.01 34.03
C GLY A 490 -24.49 -49.42 33.40
N GLY A 491 -23.52 -49.93 32.64
CA GLY A 491 -23.57 -51.27 32.02
C GLY A 491 -23.65 -51.26 30.50
N ARG A 492 -23.46 -50.07 29.85
CA ARG A 492 -23.45 -49.87 28.38
C ARG A 492 -24.79 -50.17 27.73
N ASN A 493 -24.82 -50.17 26.39
CA ASN A 493 -26.03 -50.45 25.55
C ASN A 493 -27.26 -49.75 26.07
N ARG A 494 -27.20 -48.46 26.33
CA ARG A 494 -28.28 -47.66 26.90
C ARG A 494 -28.18 -46.18 26.52
N VAL A 495 -29.29 -45.51 26.68
CA VAL A 495 -29.37 -44.06 26.59
C VAL A 495 -29.45 -43.47 27.98
N VAL A 496 -28.66 -42.39 28.23
CA VAL A 496 -28.73 -41.55 29.43
C VAL A 496 -28.87 -40.11 28.99
N ASP A 497 -29.78 -39.38 29.64
CA ASP A 497 -29.90 -37.95 29.36
C ASP A 497 -29.23 -37.13 30.44
N ALA A 498 -28.63 -36.02 30.06
CA ALA A 498 -27.94 -35.15 30.99
C ALA A 498 -28.87 -34.58 32.09
N ALA A 499 -30.16 -34.43 31.81
CA ALA A 499 -31.17 -34.00 32.79
C ALA A 499 -31.44 -35.05 33.84
N ASP A 500 -31.20 -36.34 33.57
CA ASP A 500 -31.38 -37.43 34.53
C ASP A 500 -30.17 -37.67 35.44
N LEU A 501 -29.08 -36.91 35.20
CA LEU A 501 -27.88 -37.00 36.04
C LEU A 501 -28.03 -36.18 37.33
N PRO A 502 -27.51 -36.64 38.48
CA PRO A 502 -27.50 -35.84 39.68
C PRO A 502 -26.75 -34.52 39.46
N ARG A 503 -27.38 -33.41 39.71
CA ARG A 503 -26.73 -32.08 39.65
C ARG A 503 -25.64 -32.04 40.70
N ASN A 504 -24.41 -31.93 40.26
CA ASN A 504 -23.28 -31.63 41.17
C ASN A 504 -23.48 -30.17 41.64
N GLU A 505 -24.00 -29.99 42.85
CA GLU A 505 -24.05 -28.70 43.55
C GLU A 505 -22.65 -28.28 44.05
N GLY A 506 -21.66 -28.26 43.14
CA GLY A 506 -20.27 -28.04 43.56
C GLY A 506 -19.38 -27.30 42.54
N ALA A 507 -19.96 -26.47 41.66
CA ALA A 507 -19.14 -25.64 40.77
C ALA A 507 -19.74 -24.24 40.58
N SER A 508 -20.03 -23.57 41.72
CA SER A 508 -20.33 -22.15 41.73
C SER A 508 -19.57 -21.52 42.87
N ALA A 509 -18.30 -21.19 42.67
CA ALA A 509 -17.53 -20.17 43.36
C ALA A 509 -16.02 -20.35 43.08
N VAL A 510 -15.52 -19.80 42.01
CA VAL A 510 -14.24 -19.07 42.07
C VAL A 510 -14.36 -17.96 41.02
N VAL A 511 -14.23 -16.77 41.48
CA VAL A 511 -14.25 -15.42 40.91
C VAL A 511 -13.38 -15.26 39.66
#